data_c74a8edf07c1b3d178ac49e42d5b20ad
#
_entry.id   c74a8edf07c1b3d178ac49e42d5b20ad
#
_cell.length_a   1.000
_cell.length_b   1.000
_cell.length_c   1.000
_cell.angle_alpha   90.00
_cell.angle_beta   90.00
_cell.angle_gamma   90.00
#
_symmetry.space_group_name_H-M   'P 1'
#
loop_
_entity.id
_entity.type
_entity.pdbx_description
1 polymer ?
#
loop_
_entity_poly.entity_id
_entity_poly.type
_entity_poly.pdbx_seq_one_letter_code
_entity_poly.pdbx_strand_id
1 'polypeptide(L)'
;ILEPMGVVGIVAPEENSLLGLISSIIPAILSGNTCVTIVSEKLPLCAISLAEVISNSDVPNGVVNIITGNKDELAPNLAQHMDVNALGINIDNKELKNQMFFQSSNNLKRVVDVSKYNIEDSNFESPYIVKKFMEAKTTWHPIEKDFTLSNNY
;
A
#
# COMPACT_ATOMS: atom_id res chain seq x y z
N ILE A 1 -8.17 -7.38 15.75
CA ILE A 1 -8.81 -6.83 14.57
C ILE A 1 -7.77 -6.42 13.56
N LEU A 2 -8.14 -6.35 12.27
CA LEU A 2 -7.30 -5.83 11.21
C LEU A 2 -7.71 -4.39 10.93
N GLU A 3 -6.73 -3.48 10.85
CA GLU A 3 -6.95 -2.05 10.57
C GLU A 3 -6.04 -1.57 9.44
N PRO A 4 -6.42 -0.49 8.72
CA PRO A 4 -5.52 0.15 7.75
C PRO A 4 -4.25 0.66 8.43
N MET A 5 -3.16 0.73 7.69
CA MET A 5 -1.91 1.34 8.18
C MET A 5 -1.94 2.86 8.12
N GLY A 6 -2.71 3.44 7.20
CA GLY A 6 -2.77 4.88 6.97
C GLY A 6 -2.35 5.26 5.55
N VAL A 7 -1.20 5.91 5.39
CA VAL A 7 -0.66 6.32 4.10
C VAL A 7 0.34 5.30 3.58
N VAL A 8 0.12 4.78 2.38
CA VAL A 8 1.02 3.84 1.71
C VAL A 8 1.73 4.53 0.56
N GLY A 9 3.05 4.60 0.63
CA GLY A 9 3.88 5.00 -0.50
C GLY A 9 4.06 3.84 -1.46
N ILE A 10 3.80 4.02 -2.74
CA ILE A 10 3.91 2.97 -3.76
C ILE A 10 4.91 3.40 -4.83
N VAL A 11 5.80 2.49 -5.21
CA VAL A 11 6.62 2.65 -6.40
C VAL A 11 6.24 1.57 -7.39
N ALA A 12 5.55 1.98 -8.46
CA ALA A 12 5.02 1.10 -9.50
C ALA A 12 6.14 0.61 -10.45
N PRO A 13 5.96 -0.54 -11.12
CA PRO A 13 6.96 -1.06 -12.06
C PRO A 13 7.09 -0.19 -13.32
N GLU A 14 8.17 -0.37 -14.06
CA GLU A 14 8.36 0.28 -15.36
C GLU A 14 7.65 -0.46 -16.49
N GLU A 15 7.65 -1.78 -16.42
CA GLU A 15 6.97 -2.63 -17.39
C GLU A 15 5.51 -2.83 -16.96
N ASN A 16 4.63 -3.09 -17.93
CA ASN A 16 3.18 -3.23 -17.69
C ASN A 16 2.59 -2.03 -16.93
N SER A 17 2.89 -0.81 -17.39
CA SER A 17 2.65 0.45 -16.69
C SER A 17 1.22 0.63 -16.17
N LEU A 18 0.20 0.13 -16.86
CA LEU A 18 -1.19 0.19 -16.40
C LEU A 18 -1.52 -0.97 -15.44
N LEU A 19 -1.27 -2.23 -15.86
CA LEU A 19 -1.56 -3.40 -15.03
C LEU A 19 -0.72 -3.38 -13.75
N GLY A 20 0.57 -3.08 -13.85
CA GLY A 20 1.47 -2.99 -12.70
C GLY A 20 1.08 -1.86 -11.74
N LEU A 21 0.59 -0.74 -12.25
CA LEU A 21 0.08 0.35 -11.44
C LEU A 21 -1.18 -0.05 -10.69
N ILE A 22 -2.17 -0.59 -11.39
CA ILE A 22 -3.45 -1.02 -10.80
C ILE A 22 -3.19 -2.11 -9.75
N SER A 23 -2.38 -3.12 -10.07
CA SER A 23 -2.03 -4.22 -9.18
C SER A 23 -1.31 -3.75 -7.90
N SER A 24 -0.60 -2.64 -7.97
CA SER A 24 0.08 -2.06 -6.81
C SER A 24 -0.86 -1.20 -5.95
N ILE A 25 -1.78 -0.45 -6.56
CA ILE A 25 -2.71 0.45 -5.87
C ILE A 25 -3.86 -0.32 -5.20
N ILE A 26 -4.48 -1.27 -5.92
CA ILE A 26 -5.71 -1.93 -5.48
C ILE A 26 -5.56 -2.61 -4.10
N PRO A 27 -4.51 -3.40 -3.81
CA PRO A 27 -4.37 -4.00 -2.48
C PRO A 27 -4.27 -2.97 -1.35
N ALA A 28 -3.63 -1.82 -1.61
CA ALA A 28 -3.49 -0.76 -0.63
C ALA A 28 -4.82 -0.06 -0.32
N ILE A 29 -5.61 0.28 -1.33
CA ILE A 29 -6.91 0.95 -1.11
C ILE A 29 -7.99 -0.02 -0.61
N LEU A 30 -8.00 -1.28 -1.04
CA LEU A 30 -8.92 -2.30 -0.53
C LEU A 30 -8.74 -2.57 0.96
N SER A 31 -7.53 -2.37 1.48
CA SER A 31 -7.26 -2.48 2.91
C SER A 31 -7.60 -1.22 3.71
N GLY A 32 -8.20 -0.21 3.06
CA GLY A 32 -8.65 1.03 3.69
C GLY A 32 -7.59 2.12 3.83
N ASN A 33 -6.45 1.98 3.16
CA ASN A 33 -5.40 3.00 3.16
C ASN A 33 -5.62 4.06 2.08
N THR A 34 -4.96 5.19 2.24
CA THR A 34 -4.67 6.12 1.15
C THR A 34 -3.31 5.83 0.55
N CYS A 35 -3.07 6.17 -0.70
CA CYS A 35 -1.79 5.93 -1.32
C CYS A 35 -1.23 7.15 -2.06
N VAL A 36 0.10 7.23 -2.05
CA VAL A 36 0.91 8.14 -2.86
C VAL A 36 1.78 7.27 -3.76
N THR A 37 1.55 7.32 -5.06
CA THR A 37 2.12 6.37 -6.01
C THR A 37 3.03 7.07 -7.01
N ILE A 38 4.31 6.66 -7.06
CA ILE A 38 5.25 7.02 -8.12
C ILE A 38 5.07 6.02 -9.25
N VAL A 39 4.68 6.52 -10.41
CA VAL A 39 4.35 5.69 -11.57
C VAL A 39 5.54 5.45 -12.49
N SER A 40 5.33 4.67 -13.57
CA SER A 40 6.36 4.44 -14.57
C SER A 40 6.90 5.75 -15.14
N GLU A 41 8.21 5.90 -15.13
CA GLU A 41 8.91 7.04 -15.73
C GLU A 41 8.87 6.99 -17.26
N LYS A 42 8.96 5.78 -17.81
CA LYS A 42 8.98 5.56 -19.26
C LYS A 42 7.61 5.70 -19.92
N LEU A 43 6.55 5.31 -19.22
CA LEU A 43 5.18 5.23 -19.75
C LEU A 43 4.16 5.89 -18.80
N PRO A 44 4.28 7.20 -18.52
CA PRO A 44 3.44 7.88 -17.52
C PRO A 44 2.00 8.14 -17.99
N LEU A 45 1.74 8.16 -19.32
CA LEU A 45 0.45 8.57 -19.86
C LEU A 45 -0.71 7.68 -19.42
N CYS A 46 -0.49 6.37 -19.29
CA CYS A 46 -1.51 5.45 -18.78
C CYS A 46 -1.93 5.81 -17.35
N ALA A 47 -0.98 6.26 -16.53
CA ALA A 47 -1.26 6.67 -15.15
C ALA A 47 -2.06 7.98 -15.10
N ILE A 48 -1.79 8.92 -16.00
CA ILE A 48 -2.55 10.18 -16.10
C ILE A 48 -3.99 9.87 -16.52
N SER A 49 -4.20 9.02 -17.53
CA SER A 49 -5.55 8.61 -17.95
C SER A 49 -6.29 7.89 -16.81
N LEU A 50 -5.59 7.03 -16.04
CA LEU A 50 -6.16 6.40 -14.86
C LEU A 50 -6.55 7.43 -13.79
N ALA A 51 -5.71 8.44 -13.56
CA ALA A 51 -6.01 9.53 -12.62
C ALA A 51 -7.27 10.30 -13.01
N GLU A 52 -7.47 10.57 -14.30
CA GLU A 52 -8.69 11.20 -14.80
C GLU A 52 -9.93 10.32 -14.58
N VAL A 53 -9.82 9.00 -14.81
CA VAL A 53 -10.91 8.05 -14.54
C VAL A 53 -11.25 8.04 -13.04
N ILE A 54 -10.24 7.96 -12.17
CA ILE A 54 -10.43 7.96 -10.72
C ILE A 54 -11.08 9.26 -10.26
N SER A 55 -10.63 10.41 -10.76
CA SER A 55 -11.18 11.73 -10.43
C SER A 55 -12.65 11.91 -10.81
N ASN A 56 -13.12 11.17 -11.82
CA ASN A 56 -14.52 11.18 -12.28
C ASN A 56 -15.33 9.99 -11.74
N SER A 57 -14.76 9.19 -10.84
CA SER A 57 -15.41 8.05 -10.22
C SER A 57 -15.90 8.38 -8.79
N ASP A 58 -16.51 7.39 -8.13
CA ASP A 58 -16.94 7.48 -6.73
C ASP A 58 -15.79 7.32 -5.72
N VAL A 59 -14.55 7.20 -6.17
CA VAL A 59 -13.38 7.13 -5.28
C VAL A 59 -13.17 8.51 -4.64
N PRO A 60 -13.17 8.60 -3.29
CA PRO A 60 -13.01 9.88 -2.62
C PRO A 60 -11.69 10.57 -2.97
N ASN A 61 -11.73 11.88 -3.11
CA ASN A 61 -10.53 12.66 -3.39
C ASN A 61 -9.44 12.44 -2.35
N GLY A 62 -8.20 12.27 -2.81
CA GLY A 62 -7.03 12.07 -1.94
C GLY A 62 -6.79 10.61 -1.53
N VAL A 63 -7.67 9.66 -1.86
CA VAL A 63 -7.41 8.23 -1.63
C VAL A 63 -6.28 7.72 -2.51
N VAL A 64 -6.25 8.12 -3.77
CA VAL A 64 -5.17 7.78 -4.71
C VAL A 64 -4.52 9.06 -5.22
N ASN A 65 -3.23 9.20 -4.95
CA ASN A 65 -2.43 10.33 -5.40
C ASN A 65 -1.32 9.81 -6.30
N ILE A 66 -1.27 10.31 -7.54
CA ILE A 66 -0.33 9.86 -8.57
C ILE A 66 0.73 10.92 -8.79
N ILE A 67 2.00 10.51 -8.75
CA ILE A 67 3.17 11.37 -9.01
C ILE A 67 3.95 10.80 -10.18
N THR A 68 4.24 11.65 -11.15
CA THR A 68 5.14 11.36 -12.27
C THR A 68 6.49 12.04 -12.03
N GLY A 69 7.58 11.39 -12.41
CA GLY A 69 8.93 11.94 -12.31
C GLY A 69 10.00 10.86 -12.19
N ASN A 70 11.23 11.28 -11.96
CA ASN A 70 12.37 10.38 -11.85
C ASN A 70 12.29 9.57 -10.54
N LYS A 71 12.32 8.23 -10.67
CA LYS A 71 12.20 7.32 -9.52
C LYS A 71 13.41 7.35 -8.60
N ASP A 72 14.61 7.50 -9.14
CA ASP A 72 15.84 7.55 -8.34
C ASP A 72 15.84 8.76 -7.40
N GLU A 73 15.12 9.81 -7.77
CA GLU A 73 14.98 11.03 -6.98
C GLU A 73 13.79 10.97 -6.02
N LEU A 74 12.63 10.51 -6.52
CA LEU A 74 11.38 10.55 -5.75
C LEU A 74 11.25 9.40 -4.74
N ALA A 75 11.68 8.19 -5.08
CA ALA A 75 11.48 7.02 -4.24
C ALA A 75 12.23 7.08 -2.89
N PRO A 76 13.49 7.57 -2.82
CA PRO A 76 14.16 7.80 -1.55
C PRO A 76 13.41 8.80 -0.66
N ASN A 77 12.90 9.89 -1.23
CA ASN A 77 12.14 10.90 -0.49
C ASN A 77 10.84 10.31 0.07
N LEU A 78 10.12 9.51 -0.73
CA LEU A 78 8.93 8.79 -0.29
C LEU A 78 9.25 7.81 0.86
N ALA A 79 10.38 7.11 0.78
CA ALA A 79 10.82 6.18 1.81
C ALA A 79 11.19 6.86 3.14
N GLN A 80 11.68 8.10 3.11
CA GLN A 80 12.03 8.87 4.30
C GLN A 80 10.86 9.62 4.92
N HIS A 81 9.79 9.87 4.16
CA HIS A 81 8.70 10.76 4.59
C HIS A 81 8.01 10.22 5.85
N MET A 82 7.95 11.03 6.91
CA MET A 82 7.45 10.59 8.22
C MET A 82 5.97 10.19 8.20
N ASP A 83 5.16 10.85 7.38
CA ASP A 83 3.71 10.58 7.30
C ASP A 83 3.35 9.38 6.42
N VAL A 84 4.34 8.77 5.77
CA VAL A 84 4.16 7.51 5.04
C VAL A 84 4.36 6.34 6.02
N ASN A 85 3.33 5.52 6.21
CA ASN A 85 3.33 4.44 7.20
C ASN A 85 3.84 3.11 6.65
N ALA A 86 3.62 2.87 5.36
CA ALA A 86 4.07 1.65 4.69
C ALA A 86 4.53 1.94 3.27
N LEU A 87 5.33 1.04 2.71
CA LEU A 87 5.82 1.10 1.33
C LEU A 87 5.44 -0.17 0.56
N GLY A 88 4.89 0.03 -0.64
CA GLY A 88 4.71 -1.01 -1.66
C GLY A 88 5.77 -0.83 -2.75
N ILE A 89 6.72 -1.74 -2.86
CA ILE A 89 7.84 -1.61 -3.80
C ILE A 89 7.69 -2.63 -4.92
N ASN A 90 7.59 -2.15 -6.15
CA ASN A 90 7.54 -2.97 -7.36
C ASN A 90 8.56 -2.47 -8.39
N ILE A 91 9.84 -2.62 -8.07
CA ILE A 91 10.97 -2.21 -8.91
C ILE A 91 12.02 -3.30 -8.96
N ASP A 92 12.73 -3.40 -10.10
CA ASP A 92 13.79 -4.38 -10.33
C ASP A 92 15.18 -3.86 -9.94
N ASN A 93 15.36 -2.53 -9.88
CA ASN A 93 16.62 -1.91 -9.50
C ASN A 93 16.96 -2.24 -8.03
N LYS A 94 17.96 -3.13 -7.86
CA LYS A 94 18.40 -3.60 -6.53
C LYS A 94 19.01 -2.51 -5.68
N GLU A 95 19.72 -1.57 -6.28
CA GLU A 95 20.39 -0.48 -5.55
C GLU A 95 19.36 0.46 -4.97
N LEU A 96 18.42 0.92 -5.79
CA LEU A 96 17.31 1.76 -5.35
C LEU A 96 16.46 1.05 -4.30
N LYS A 97 16.15 -0.23 -4.50
CA LYS A 97 15.41 -1.04 -3.54
C LYS A 97 16.12 -1.10 -2.18
N ASN A 98 17.42 -1.39 -2.15
CA ASN A 98 18.20 -1.44 -0.93
C ASN A 98 18.25 -0.08 -0.23
N GLN A 99 18.38 1.00 -0.98
CA GLN A 99 18.32 2.36 -0.45
C GLN A 99 16.98 2.65 0.22
N MET A 100 15.86 2.29 -0.42
CA MET A 100 14.53 2.45 0.16
C MET A 100 14.34 1.61 1.43
N PHE A 101 14.82 0.37 1.47
CA PHE A 101 14.80 -0.46 2.67
C PHE A 101 15.58 0.17 3.82
N PHE A 102 16.78 0.69 3.54
CA PHE A 102 17.59 1.36 4.54
C PHE A 102 16.89 2.61 5.08
N GLN A 103 16.36 3.45 4.20
CA GLN A 103 15.69 4.68 4.60
C GLN A 103 14.39 4.43 5.37
N SER A 104 13.62 3.42 4.98
CA SER A 104 12.38 3.04 5.68
C SER A 104 12.62 2.53 7.10
N SER A 105 13.82 2.02 7.40
CA SER A 105 14.17 1.56 8.75
C SER A 105 14.27 2.69 9.77
N ASN A 106 14.56 3.92 9.34
CA ASN A 106 14.69 5.08 10.23
C ASN A 106 13.39 5.44 10.96
N ASN A 107 12.24 5.10 10.37
CA ASN A 107 10.92 5.36 10.95
C ASN A 107 10.03 4.11 10.98
N LEU A 108 10.65 2.92 10.98
CA LEU A 108 10.01 1.62 11.20
C LEU A 108 8.83 1.33 10.26
N LYS A 109 8.91 1.80 8.99
CA LYS A 109 7.86 1.51 8.01
C LYS A 109 7.75 0.02 7.69
N ARG A 110 6.53 -0.43 7.45
CA ARG A 110 6.32 -1.74 6.84
C ARG A 110 6.64 -1.66 5.35
N VAL A 111 7.49 -2.56 4.87
CA VAL A 111 7.83 -2.65 3.44
C VAL A 111 7.27 -3.93 2.85
N VAL A 112 6.44 -3.78 1.83
CA VAL A 112 5.87 -4.87 1.04
C VAL A 112 6.57 -4.91 -0.32
N ASP A 113 7.45 -5.87 -0.51
CA ASP A 113 8.12 -6.09 -1.79
C ASP A 113 7.19 -6.88 -2.71
N VAL A 114 6.56 -6.17 -3.64
CA VAL A 114 5.59 -6.73 -4.59
C VAL A 114 6.28 -7.29 -5.83
N SER A 115 7.51 -6.87 -6.14
CA SER A 115 8.27 -7.35 -7.31
C SER A 115 8.57 -8.85 -7.32
N LYS A 116 8.40 -9.50 -6.17
CA LYS A 116 8.56 -10.96 -6.01
C LYS A 116 7.39 -11.76 -6.59
N TYR A 117 6.30 -11.10 -6.92
CA TYR A 117 5.08 -11.75 -7.42
C TYR A 117 4.94 -11.51 -8.91
N ASN A 118 4.55 -12.54 -9.63
CA ASN A 118 4.12 -12.37 -11.01
C ASN A 118 2.70 -11.77 -11.01
N ILE A 119 2.56 -10.56 -11.54
CA ILE A 119 1.30 -9.80 -11.60
C ILE A 119 0.24 -10.52 -12.45
N GLU A 120 0.67 -11.35 -13.41
CA GLU A 120 -0.20 -12.11 -14.30
C GLU A 120 -0.68 -13.44 -13.67
N ASP A 121 -0.12 -13.81 -12.52
CA ASP A 121 -0.51 -15.04 -11.80
C ASP A 121 -1.76 -14.77 -10.94
N SER A 122 -2.74 -15.66 -11.04
CA SER A 122 -3.94 -15.65 -10.19
C SER A 122 -3.64 -15.65 -8.67
N ASN A 123 -2.47 -16.12 -8.27
CA ASN A 123 -2.02 -16.04 -6.89
C ASN A 123 -1.78 -14.59 -6.41
N PHE A 124 -1.58 -13.66 -7.34
CA PHE A 124 -1.46 -12.24 -7.00
C PHE A 124 -2.81 -11.63 -6.58
N GLU A 125 -3.92 -12.16 -7.05
CA GLU A 125 -5.27 -11.73 -6.67
C GLU A 125 -5.70 -12.23 -5.27
N SER A 126 -4.78 -12.87 -4.56
CA SER A 126 -5.03 -13.44 -3.24
C SER A 126 -5.31 -12.36 -2.18
N PRO A 127 -6.31 -12.55 -1.31
CA PRO A 127 -6.60 -11.64 -0.20
C PRO A 127 -5.42 -11.49 0.78
N TYR A 128 -4.46 -12.41 0.74
CA TYR A 128 -3.24 -12.29 1.54
C TYR A 128 -2.33 -11.15 1.10
N ILE A 129 -2.41 -10.68 -0.14
CA ILE A 129 -1.69 -9.48 -0.60
C ILE A 129 -2.32 -8.24 0.05
N VAL A 130 -3.65 -8.14 0.09
CA VAL A 130 -4.38 -7.06 0.77
C VAL A 130 -4.01 -7.00 2.25
N LYS A 131 -3.97 -8.16 2.91
CA LYS A 131 -3.60 -8.26 4.34
C LYS A 131 -2.20 -7.72 4.64
N LYS A 132 -1.27 -7.71 3.68
CA LYS A 132 0.07 -7.14 3.88
C LYS A 132 0.06 -5.63 4.11
N PHE A 133 -0.99 -4.95 3.66
CA PHE A 133 -1.21 -3.52 3.87
C PHE A 133 -2.15 -3.23 5.05
N MET A 134 -2.35 -4.19 5.94
CA MET A 134 -3.14 -4.06 7.16
C MET A 134 -2.28 -4.31 8.39
N GLU A 135 -2.67 -3.71 9.49
CA GLU A 135 -2.07 -3.92 10.79
C GLU A 135 -3.00 -4.76 11.67
N ALA A 136 -2.43 -5.75 12.38
CA ALA A 136 -3.18 -6.53 13.34
C ALA A 136 -3.10 -5.89 14.73
N LYS A 137 -4.22 -5.42 15.24
CA LYS A 137 -4.33 -4.87 16.59
C LYS A 137 -5.05 -5.84 17.52
N THR A 138 -4.46 -6.06 18.70
CA THR A 138 -5.10 -6.83 19.78
C THR A 138 -6.08 -5.93 20.51
N THR A 139 -7.33 -6.38 20.61
CA THR A 139 -8.36 -5.70 21.39
C THR A 139 -8.73 -6.53 22.60
N TRP A 140 -8.88 -5.87 23.73
CA TRP A 140 -9.33 -6.49 24.99
C TRP A 140 -10.76 -6.02 25.23
N HIS A 141 -11.69 -6.99 25.26
CA HIS A 141 -13.06 -6.72 25.63
C HIS A 141 -13.32 -7.33 27.02
N PRO A 142 -13.78 -6.56 28.02
CA PRO A 142 -14.20 -7.13 29.28
C PRO A 142 -15.40 -8.07 29.02
N ILE A 143 -15.30 -9.30 29.47
CA ILE A 143 -16.44 -10.21 29.48
C ILE A 143 -17.11 -9.98 30.83
N GLU A 144 -18.18 -9.21 30.84
CA GLU A 144 -19.06 -9.12 32.00
C GLU A 144 -19.70 -10.49 32.19
N LYS A 145 -19.27 -11.21 33.21
CA LYS A 145 -20.03 -12.35 33.73
C LYS A 145 -21.18 -11.75 34.54
N ASP A 146 -22.39 -11.87 34.05
CA ASP A 146 -23.58 -11.63 34.86
C ASP A 146 -23.57 -12.56 36.08
N PHE A 147 -23.07 -12.04 37.18
CA PHE A 147 -23.11 -12.74 38.48
C PHE A 147 -24.53 -12.80 39.07
N THR A 148 -25.55 -12.30 38.38
CA THR A 148 -26.90 -12.19 38.86
C THR A 148 -27.75 -13.48 38.74
N LEU A 149 -27.22 -14.57 38.17
CA LEU A 149 -28.00 -15.81 37.98
C LEU A 149 -27.54 -17.02 38.82
N SER A 150 -26.75 -16.84 39.87
CA SER A 150 -26.34 -17.98 40.72
C SER A 150 -26.93 -17.97 42.11
N ASN A 151 -28.02 -17.26 42.37
CA ASN A 151 -28.78 -17.38 43.60
C ASN A 151 -30.23 -17.72 43.30
N ASN A 152 -30.50 -18.95 42.91
CA ASN A 152 -31.78 -19.62 43.19
C ASN A 152 -31.50 -21.07 43.51
N TYR A 153 -31.84 -21.42 44.73
CA TYR A 153 -31.90 -22.70 45.39
C TYR A 153 -32.29 -23.89 44.52
#